data_b449857b2b2f10a29ce08c9195cd9d9e
#
_entry.id   b449857b2b2f10a29ce08c9195cd9d9e
#
_cell.length_a   1.000
_cell.length_b   1.000
_cell.length_c   1.000
_cell.angle_alpha   90.00
_cell.angle_beta   90.00
_cell.angle_gamma   90.00
#
_symmetry.space_group_name_H-M   'P 1'
#
loop_
_entity.id
_entity.type
_entity.pdbx_description
1 polymer ?
#
loop_
_entity_poly.entity_id
_entity_poly.type
_entity_poly.pdbx_seq_one_letter_code
_entity_poly.pdbx_strand_id
1 'polypeptide(L)'
;MPEAVTTLAGFEEPVQQAQAVFRALLDAMAQPARVVDLPTGNELPDGIEPASASVLLCLLDPSTRTWIAPQLDAISATTYFRFHTGCGFTSIPGDADFALIDGLDSDLISQLSIGTPEYPDRSTTLLIQVDALSEGAGPRLTGPGIEAGRRLTVEGVPPNFWETVRRNNSHFPLGIDIVLICGDRVACLPRSTKVED
;
A
#
# COMPACT_ATOMS: atom_id res chain seq x y z
N MET A 1 -0.90 4.40 -38.77
CA MET A 1 -1.26 5.41 -37.76
C MET A 1 -1.16 4.70 -36.43
N PRO A 2 -0.35 5.14 -35.48
CA PRO A 2 -0.42 4.56 -34.12
C PRO A 2 -1.82 4.88 -33.56
N GLU A 3 -2.52 3.88 -33.07
CA GLU A 3 -3.74 4.09 -32.29
C GLU A 3 -3.40 5.03 -31.12
N ALA A 4 -4.19 6.06 -30.94
CA ALA A 4 -4.09 6.92 -29.78
C ALA A 4 -4.38 6.05 -28.56
N VAL A 5 -3.38 5.78 -27.73
CA VAL A 5 -3.57 5.15 -26.43
C VAL A 5 -4.45 6.12 -25.63
N THR A 6 -5.73 5.83 -25.54
CA THR A 6 -6.65 6.57 -24.67
C THR A 6 -6.24 6.21 -23.23
N THR A 7 -5.56 7.12 -22.56
CA THR A 7 -5.19 6.94 -21.15
C THR A 7 -6.42 7.18 -20.29
N LEU A 8 -6.71 6.26 -19.40
CA LEU A 8 -7.78 6.41 -18.40
C LEU A 8 -7.57 7.69 -17.57
N ALA A 9 -8.66 8.33 -17.17
CA ALA A 9 -8.61 9.55 -16.38
C ALA A 9 -8.06 9.27 -14.96
N GLY A 10 -7.18 10.17 -14.48
CA GLY A 10 -6.75 10.18 -13.09
C GLY A 10 -7.75 10.93 -12.19
N PHE A 11 -7.24 11.66 -11.22
CA PHE A 11 -8.08 12.54 -10.41
C PHE A 11 -8.73 13.65 -11.27
N GLU A 12 -10.03 13.89 -11.10
CA GLU A 12 -10.74 15.00 -11.77
C GLU A 12 -10.23 16.35 -11.29
N GLU A 13 -10.03 16.50 -9.99
CA GLU A 13 -9.43 17.67 -9.35
C GLU A 13 -8.14 17.28 -8.61
N PRO A 14 -7.00 17.15 -9.33
CA PRO A 14 -5.81 16.50 -8.84
C PRO A 14 -5.28 17.06 -7.51
N VAL A 15 -5.26 18.38 -7.36
CA VAL A 15 -4.73 19.03 -6.14
C VAL A 15 -5.59 18.74 -4.92
N GLN A 16 -6.92 18.87 -5.06
CA GLN A 16 -7.86 18.74 -3.96
C GLN A 16 -8.02 17.28 -3.56
N GLN A 17 -8.15 16.39 -4.56
CA GLN A 17 -8.28 14.95 -4.32
C GLN A 17 -7.00 14.35 -3.75
N ALA A 18 -5.82 14.69 -4.29
CA ALA A 18 -4.55 14.24 -3.72
C ALA A 18 -4.37 14.72 -2.26
N GLN A 19 -4.75 15.98 -1.95
CA GLN A 19 -4.70 16.47 -0.58
C GLN A 19 -5.65 15.70 0.35
N ALA A 20 -6.85 15.38 -0.09
CA ALA A 20 -7.83 14.63 0.70
C ALA A 20 -7.34 13.19 0.94
N VAL A 21 -6.84 12.51 -0.11
CA VAL A 21 -6.23 11.17 -0.02
C VAL A 21 -5.04 11.19 0.93
N PHE A 22 -4.13 12.16 0.79
CA PHE A 22 -2.95 12.27 1.64
C PHE A 22 -3.31 12.41 3.12
N ARG A 23 -4.30 13.25 3.45
CA ARG A 23 -4.76 13.41 4.84
C ARG A 23 -5.36 12.13 5.40
N ALA A 24 -6.24 11.48 4.63
CA ALA A 24 -6.87 10.24 5.07
C ALA A 24 -5.84 9.10 5.26
N LEU A 25 -4.86 8.99 4.36
CA LEU A 25 -3.78 8.03 4.48
C LEU A 25 -2.87 8.34 5.68
N LEU A 26 -2.55 9.62 5.91
CA LEU A 26 -1.77 10.05 7.07
C LEU A 26 -2.49 9.72 8.38
N ASP A 27 -3.81 9.94 8.44
CA ASP A 27 -4.64 9.57 9.59
C ASP A 27 -4.66 8.05 9.80
N ALA A 28 -4.76 7.26 8.72
CA ALA A 28 -4.70 5.80 8.78
C ALA A 28 -3.34 5.30 9.28
N MET A 29 -2.23 5.92 8.85
CA MET A 29 -0.88 5.61 9.32
C MET A 29 -0.67 6.04 10.78
N ALA A 30 -1.22 7.19 11.19
CA ALA A 30 -1.14 7.69 12.56
C ALA A 30 -2.02 6.90 13.55
N GLN A 31 -3.04 6.20 13.06
CA GLN A 31 -3.96 5.36 13.84
C GLN A 31 -4.01 3.92 13.29
N PRO A 32 -2.94 3.14 13.47
CA PRO A 32 -2.82 1.83 12.82
C PRO A 32 -4.00 0.90 13.09
N ALA A 33 -4.31 0.06 12.09
CA ALA A 33 -5.43 -0.89 12.11
C ALA A 33 -6.85 -0.26 12.19
N ARG A 34 -6.97 1.05 12.00
CA ARG A 34 -8.25 1.70 11.72
C ARG A 34 -8.57 1.58 10.24
N VAL A 35 -9.82 1.22 9.94
CA VAL A 35 -10.32 1.21 8.55
C VAL A 35 -10.81 2.61 8.19
N VAL A 36 -10.29 3.15 7.10
CA VAL A 36 -10.56 4.52 6.64
C VAL A 36 -10.98 4.48 5.17
N ASP A 37 -12.06 5.21 4.83
CA ASP A 37 -12.47 5.40 3.43
C ASP A 37 -11.57 6.44 2.77
N LEU A 38 -11.12 6.15 1.54
CA LEU A 38 -10.35 7.09 0.72
C LEU A 38 -11.21 7.68 -0.40
N PRO A 39 -11.01 8.96 -0.75
CA PRO A 39 -11.54 9.48 -2.00
C PRO A 39 -10.93 8.72 -3.19
N THR A 40 -11.78 8.28 -4.12
CA THR A 40 -11.35 7.47 -5.26
C THR A 40 -11.73 8.13 -6.59
N GLY A 41 -10.97 7.81 -7.66
CA GLY A 41 -11.29 8.19 -9.04
C GLY A 41 -12.24 7.20 -9.71
N ASN A 42 -12.70 7.52 -10.93
CA ASN A 42 -13.76 6.77 -11.61
C ASN A 42 -13.26 5.75 -12.66
N GLU A 43 -12.09 5.95 -13.25
CA GLU A 43 -11.54 5.08 -14.29
C GLU A 43 -10.21 4.47 -13.85
N LEU A 44 -10.09 3.15 -13.89
CA LEU A 44 -8.93 2.43 -13.35
C LEU A 44 -8.48 1.34 -14.31
N PRO A 45 -7.17 1.03 -14.35
CA PRO A 45 -6.68 -0.19 -14.99
C PRO A 45 -7.31 -1.43 -14.35
N ASP A 46 -7.53 -2.46 -15.18
CA ASP A 46 -8.05 -3.75 -14.69
C ASP A 46 -7.17 -4.33 -13.57
N GLY A 47 -7.81 -4.86 -12.54
CA GLY A 47 -7.14 -5.44 -11.38
C GLY A 47 -6.60 -4.42 -10.35
N ILE A 48 -6.72 -3.12 -10.61
CA ILE A 48 -6.32 -2.09 -9.65
C ILE A 48 -7.54 -1.60 -8.88
N GLU A 49 -7.50 -1.75 -7.55
CA GLU A 49 -8.57 -1.27 -6.69
C GLU A 49 -8.56 0.27 -6.55
N PRO A 50 -9.73 0.90 -6.32
CA PRO A 50 -9.87 2.35 -6.25
C PRO A 50 -8.94 3.03 -5.25
N ALA A 51 -8.80 2.48 -4.03
CA ALA A 51 -7.89 3.05 -3.05
C ALA A 51 -6.41 2.82 -3.41
N SER A 52 -6.05 1.71 -4.09
CA SER A 52 -4.70 1.48 -4.61
C SER A 52 -4.29 2.58 -5.58
N ALA A 53 -5.18 2.88 -6.54
CA ALA A 53 -4.93 3.95 -7.50
C ALA A 53 -4.81 5.31 -6.81
N SER A 54 -5.72 5.62 -5.89
CA SER A 54 -5.71 6.91 -5.17
C SER A 54 -4.42 7.11 -4.36
N VAL A 55 -3.96 6.07 -3.64
CA VAL A 55 -2.71 6.12 -2.88
C VAL A 55 -1.52 6.33 -3.81
N LEU A 56 -1.42 5.56 -4.91
CA LEU A 56 -0.30 5.66 -5.83
C LEU A 56 -0.32 6.97 -6.62
N LEU A 57 -1.48 7.46 -7.09
CA LEU A 57 -1.58 8.78 -7.72
C LEU A 57 -1.20 9.93 -6.77
N CYS A 58 -1.41 9.74 -5.47
CA CYS A 58 -1.07 10.74 -4.46
C CYS A 58 0.42 10.74 -4.07
N LEU A 59 1.06 9.57 -4.01
CA LEU A 59 2.40 9.42 -3.43
C LEU A 59 3.51 9.27 -4.46
N LEU A 60 3.20 8.84 -5.68
CA LEU A 60 4.21 8.65 -6.71
C LEU A 60 4.60 9.97 -7.38
N ASP A 61 5.89 10.11 -7.67
CA ASP A 61 6.48 11.22 -8.39
C ASP A 61 7.68 10.75 -9.25
N PRO A 62 8.33 11.62 -10.04
CA PRO A 62 9.48 11.24 -10.85
C PRO A 62 10.70 10.73 -10.07
N SER A 63 10.78 10.93 -8.75
CA SER A 63 11.87 10.44 -7.92
C SER A 63 11.61 9.06 -7.32
N THR A 64 10.36 8.57 -7.36
CA THR A 64 9.94 7.29 -6.79
C THR A 64 10.04 6.15 -7.81
N ARG A 65 10.34 4.94 -7.30
CA ARG A 65 10.32 3.69 -8.07
C ARG A 65 9.21 2.78 -7.55
N THR A 66 8.43 2.24 -8.46
CA THR A 66 7.30 1.38 -8.13
C THR A 66 7.50 -0.01 -8.74
N TRP A 67 7.18 -1.03 -7.97
CA TRP A 67 7.04 -2.40 -8.44
C TRP A 67 5.57 -2.80 -8.36
N ILE A 68 5.04 -3.35 -9.47
CA ILE A 68 3.67 -3.88 -9.53
C ILE A 68 3.77 -5.37 -9.82
N ALA A 69 3.05 -6.16 -9.03
CA ALA A 69 3.03 -7.61 -9.20
C ALA A 69 2.52 -8.00 -10.59
N PRO A 70 3.16 -8.98 -11.26
CA PRO A 70 2.84 -9.33 -12.64
C PRO A 70 1.38 -9.76 -12.87
N GLN A 71 0.69 -10.28 -11.85
CA GLN A 71 -0.71 -10.69 -11.91
C GLN A 71 -1.71 -9.53 -12.01
N LEU A 72 -1.28 -8.29 -11.76
CA LEU A 72 -2.11 -7.08 -11.76
C LEU A 72 -2.10 -6.33 -13.11
N ASP A 73 -2.14 -7.01 -14.24
CA ASP A 73 -1.95 -6.36 -15.57
C ASP A 73 -0.92 -5.22 -15.53
N ALA A 74 0.31 -5.58 -15.15
CA ALA A 74 1.38 -4.61 -14.88
C ALA A 74 1.65 -3.66 -16.05
N ILE A 75 1.32 -4.02 -17.29
CA ILE A 75 1.53 -3.15 -18.48
C ILE A 75 0.53 -1.99 -18.45
N SER A 76 -0.75 -2.27 -18.25
CA SER A 76 -1.80 -1.26 -18.20
C SER A 76 -1.60 -0.34 -16.98
N ALA A 77 -1.38 -0.92 -15.80
CA ALA A 77 -1.14 -0.20 -14.57
C ALA A 77 0.13 0.68 -14.64
N THR A 78 1.25 0.17 -15.14
CA THR A 78 2.48 0.96 -15.27
C THR A 78 2.33 2.11 -16.28
N THR A 79 1.59 1.89 -17.37
CA THR A 79 1.31 2.95 -18.35
C THR A 79 0.49 4.06 -17.72
N TYR A 80 -0.56 3.71 -16.98
CA TYR A 80 -1.44 4.63 -16.28
C TYR A 80 -0.67 5.48 -15.26
N PHE A 81 0.00 4.85 -14.30
CA PHE A 81 0.72 5.59 -13.26
C PHE A 81 1.88 6.42 -13.81
N ARG A 82 2.64 5.91 -14.78
CA ARG A 82 3.71 6.69 -15.42
C ARG A 82 3.18 7.92 -16.10
N PHE A 83 2.03 7.83 -16.76
CA PHE A 83 1.42 8.97 -17.44
C PHE A 83 1.02 10.07 -16.46
N HIS A 84 0.40 9.69 -15.32
CA HIS A 84 -0.12 10.67 -14.36
C HIS A 84 0.91 11.22 -13.39
N THR A 85 1.94 10.46 -13.05
CA THR A 85 2.89 10.81 -11.96
C THR A 85 4.32 11.00 -12.43
N GLY A 86 4.68 10.45 -13.59
CA GLY A 86 6.06 10.43 -14.07
C GLY A 86 6.98 9.46 -13.34
N CYS A 87 6.46 8.61 -12.44
CA CYS A 87 7.25 7.70 -11.61
C CYS A 87 8.03 6.66 -12.45
N GLY A 88 9.13 6.17 -11.87
CA GLY A 88 9.90 5.05 -12.40
C GLY A 88 9.28 3.69 -12.02
N PHE A 89 9.57 2.66 -12.83
CA PHE A 89 9.20 1.27 -12.53
C PHE A 89 10.45 0.39 -12.51
N THR A 90 10.42 -0.61 -11.63
CA THR A 90 11.47 -1.62 -11.52
C THR A 90 10.90 -3.02 -11.67
N SER A 91 11.70 -3.97 -12.17
CA SER A 91 11.38 -5.40 -12.17
C SER A 91 11.88 -6.12 -10.92
N ILE A 92 12.64 -5.43 -10.06
CA ILE A 92 13.25 -5.98 -8.85
C ILE A 92 12.50 -5.42 -7.63
N PRO A 93 11.75 -6.25 -6.87
CA PRO A 93 10.97 -5.78 -5.72
C PRO A 93 11.80 -5.00 -4.69
N GLY A 94 13.04 -5.40 -4.45
CA GLY A 94 13.95 -4.76 -3.50
C GLY A 94 14.43 -3.36 -3.86
N ASP A 95 14.24 -2.94 -5.12
CA ASP A 95 14.61 -1.60 -5.60
C ASP A 95 13.42 -0.62 -5.58
N ALA A 96 12.25 -1.09 -5.10
CA ALA A 96 11.03 -0.30 -5.12
C ALA A 96 10.82 0.50 -3.82
N ASP A 97 10.45 1.78 -3.97
CA ASP A 97 9.95 2.61 -2.87
C ASP A 97 8.51 2.23 -2.52
N PHE A 98 7.72 1.86 -3.55
CA PHE A 98 6.35 1.37 -3.42
C PHE A 98 6.18 0.05 -4.16
N ALA A 99 5.52 -0.91 -3.52
CA ALA A 99 5.15 -2.18 -4.14
C ALA A 99 3.64 -2.39 -4.06
N LEU A 100 3.00 -2.82 -5.16
CA LEU A 100 1.58 -3.14 -5.21
C LEU A 100 1.38 -4.62 -5.55
N ILE A 101 0.59 -5.31 -4.73
CA ILE A 101 0.24 -6.72 -4.91
C ILE A 101 -1.25 -6.97 -4.69
N ASP A 102 -1.73 -8.06 -5.25
CA ASP A 102 -3.05 -8.63 -4.98
C ASP A 102 -2.87 -9.91 -4.16
N GLY A 103 -3.45 -9.94 -2.96
CA GLY A 103 -3.11 -10.96 -1.97
C GLY A 103 -1.65 -10.87 -1.50
N LEU A 104 -1.22 -11.79 -0.65
CA LEU A 104 0.14 -11.79 -0.13
C LEU A 104 0.91 -13.05 -0.55
N ASP A 105 2.04 -12.85 -1.20
CA ASP A 105 3.10 -13.84 -1.27
C ASP A 105 4.10 -13.59 -0.13
N SER A 106 4.19 -14.52 0.81
CA SER A 106 5.09 -14.40 1.97
C SER A 106 6.55 -14.28 1.59
N ASP A 107 6.95 -14.87 0.45
CA ASP A 107 8.33 -14.85 -0.03
C ASP A 107 8.69 -13.47 -0.61
N LEU A 108 7.71 -12.75 -1.13
CA LEU A 108 7.92 -11.41 -1.66
C LEU A 108 8.37 -10.42 -0.58
N ILE A 109 7.77 -10.48 0.62
CA ILE A 109 8.14 -9.54 1.71
C ILE A 109 9.63 -9.63 2.05
N SER A 110 10.22 -10.82 1.97
CA SER A 110 11.65 -11.01 2.22
C SER A 110 12.56 -10.38 1.16
N GLN A 111 12.01 -10.02 0.01
CA GLN A 111 12.74 -9.40 -1.11
C GLN A 111 12.64 -7.87 -1.10
N LEU A 112 11.72 -7.29 -0.31
CA LEU A 112 11.52 -5.85 -0.23
C LEU A 112 12.61 -5.18 0.61
N SER A 113 12.92 -3.91 0.31
CA SER A 113 13.84 -3.11 1.10
C SER A 113 13.27 -2.81 2.48
N ILE A 114 14.00 -3.14 3.54
CA ILE A 114 13.64 -2.79 4.93
C ILE A 114 14.34 -1.50 5.41
N GLY A 115 15.04 -0.79 4.52
CA GLY A 115 15.89 0.34 4.85
C GLY A 115 17.26 -0.07 5.39
N THR A 116 18.05 0.91 5.81
CA THR A 116 19.35 0.71 6.46
C THR A 116 19.36 1.37 7.84
N PRO A 117 20.29 1.00 8.75
CA PRO A 117 20.41 1.66 10.06
C PRO A 117 20.56 3.19 9.97
N GLU A 118 21.23 3.69 8.91
CA GLU A 118 21.41 5.12 8.65
C GLU A 118 20.17 5.78 8.03
N TYR A 119 19.41 4.99 7.24
CA TYR A 119 18.23 5.47 6.50
C TYR A 119 17.08 4.45 6.61
N PRO A 120 16.42 4.32 7.78
CA PRO A 120 15.30 3.41 7.95
C PRO A 120 14.07 3.79 7.11
N ASP A 121 13.97 5.05 6.75
CA ASP A 121 12.92 5.65 5.91
C ASP A 121 13.00 5.22 4.44
N ARG A 122 14.16 4.73 3.98
CA ARG A 122 14.36 4.20 2.61
C ARG A 122 13.91 2.75 2.46
N SER A 123 12.88 2.36 3.17
CA SER A 123 12.24 1.07 3.05
C SER A 123 11.08 1.11 2.06
N THR A 124 10.69 -0.04 1.55
CA THR A 124 9.50 -0.16 0.72
C THR A 124 8.22 0.05 1.53
N THR A 125 7.27 0.81 0.97
CA THR A 125 5.86 0.79 1.39
C THR A 125 5.11 -0.23 0.54
N LEU A 126 4.54 -1.25 1.18
CA LEU A 126 3.83 -2.34 0.51
C LEU A 126 2.32 -2.10 0.56
N LEU A 127 1.70 -1.98 -0.62
CA LEU A 127 0.25 -1.94 -0.80
C LEU A 127 -0.23 -3.36 -1.11
N ILE A 128 -1.19 -3.87 -0.33
CA ILE A 128 -1.77 -5.20 -0.50
C ILE A 128 -3.26 -5.05 -0.73
N GLN A 129 -3.76 -5.44 -1.90
CA GLN A 129 -5.18 -5.60 -2.17
C GLN A 129 -5.65 -6.89 -1.49
N VAL A 130 -6.75 -6.81 -0.74
CA VAL A 130 -7.28 -7.90 0.08
C VAL A 130 -8.79 -8.03 -0.07
N ASP A 131 -9.34 -9.22 0.20
CA ASP A 131 -10.76 -9.50 -0.02
C ASP A 131 -11.69 -8.74 0.94
N ALA A 132 -11.27 -8.59 2.21
CA ALA A 132 -12.05 -7.84 3.20
C ALA A 132 -11.20 -7.26 4.33
N LEU A 133 -11.67 -6.11 4.86
CA LEU A 133 -11.15 -5.44 6.04
C LEU A 133 -12.28 -5.19 7.04
N SER A 134 -12.11 -5.60 8.31
CA SER A 134 -13.08 -5.29 9.37
C SER A 134 -12.41 -5.10 10.73
N GLU A 135 -12.89 -4.10 11.48
CA GLU A 135 -12.45 -3.83 12.85
C GLU A 135 -13.20 -4.71 13.86
N GLY A 136 -12.64 -4.87 15.06
CA GLY A 136 -13.29 -5.52 16.19
C GLY A 136 -13.03 -7.01 16.36
N ALA A 137 -12.49 -7.68 15.34
CA ALA A 137 -12.09 -9.08 15.39
C ALA A 137 -10.64 -9.26 14.89
N GLY A 138 -10.11 -10.50 14.94
CA GLY A 138 -8.72 -10.78 14.58
C GLY A 138 -7.74 -10.58 15.75
N PRO A 139 -6.42 -10.61 15.49
CA PRO A 139 -5.41 -10.43 16.53
C PRO A 139 -5.44 -9.04 17.13
N ARG A 140 -4.94 -8.92 18.35
CA ARG A 140 -4.79 -7.64 19.02
C ARG A 140 -3.53 -6.94 18.51
N LEU A 141 -3.69 -5.68 18.11
CA LEU A 141 -2.62 -4.84 17.62
C LEU A 141 -2.35 -3.73 18.63
N THR A 142 -1.06 -3.45 18.86
CA THR A 142 -0.58 -2.40 19.76
C THR A 142 0.58 -1.63 19.15
N GLY A 143 0.92 -0.49 19.72
CA GLY A 143 2.03 0.35 19.23
C GLY A 143 1.66 1.82 19.21
N PRO A 144 2.54 2.66 18.67
CA PRO A 144 2.27 4.09 18.51
C PRO A 144 0.96 4.34 17.74
N GLY A 145 0.13 5.27 18.23
CA GLY A 145 -1.17 5.60 17.62
C GLY A 145 -2.32 4.65 17.99
N ILE A 146 -2.06 3.62 18.82
CA ILE A 146 -3.08 2.68 19.33
C ILE A 146 -3.13 2.79 20.85
N GLU A 147 -4.16 3.45 21.38
CA GLU A 147 -4.26 3.76 22.81
C GLU A 147 -4.48 2.53 23.70
N ALA A 148 -5.45 1.67 23.35
CA ALA A 148 -5.89 0.54 24.20
C ALA A 148 -5.78 -0.84 23.52
N GLY A 149 -5.09 -0.91 22.39
CA GLY A 149 -5.12 -2.07 21.47
C GLY A 149 -6.31 -2.01 20.53
N ARG A 150 -6.10 -2.46 19.30
CA ARG A 150 -7.12 -2.54 18.25
C ARG A 150 -7.09 -3.92 17.62
N ARG A 151 -8.24 -4.37 17.12
CA ARG A 151 -8.34 -5.64 16.42
C ARG A 151 -8.71 -5.42 14.98
N LEU A 152 -8.05 -6.13 14.08
CA LEU A 152 -8.28 -6.06 12.64
C LEU A 152 -8.35 -7.48 12.06
N THR A 153 -9.41 -7.75 11.32
CA THR A 153 -9.53 -8.94 10.47
C THR A 153 -9.20 -8.55 9.04
N VAL A 154 -8.38 -9.36 8.40
CA VAL A 154 -7.99 -9.22 7.00
C VAL A 154 -8.28 -10.55 6.32
N GLU A 155 -9.08 -10.54 5.26
CA GLU A 155 -9.36 -11.71 4.41
C GLU A 155 -8.61 -11.58 3.08
N GLY A 156 -8.34 -12.69 2.40
CA GLY A 156 -7.52 -12.70 1.18
C GLY A 156 -6.01 -12.71 1.43
N VAL A 157 -5.59 -12.97 2.67
CA VAL A 157 -4.18 -13.11 3.04
C VAL A 157 -3.88 -14.54 3.53
N PRO A 158 -2.64 -15.04 3.38
CA PRO A 158 -2.29 -16.39 3.83
C PRO A 158 -2.33 -16.51 5.35
N PRO A 159 -2.49 -17.74 5.89
CA PRO A 159 -2.60 -17.97 7.34
C PRO A 159 -1.42 -17.43 8.17
N ASN A 160 -0.23 -17.33 7.58
CA ASN A 160 0.98 -16.82 8.23
C ASN A 160 1.16 -15.29 8.08
N PHE A 161 0.16 -14.56 7.59
CA PHE A 161 0.23 -13.10 7.41
C PHE A 161 0.63 -12.37 8.70
N TRP A 162 -0.05 -12.64 9.80
CA TRP A 162 0.24 -11.98 11.07
C TRP A 162 1.61 -12.34 11.64
N GLU A 163 2.10 -13.55 11.39
CA GLU A 163 3.47 -13.92 11.73
C GLU A 163 4.49 -13.11 10.92
N THR A 164 4.18 -12.85 9.66
CA THR A 164 5.01 -11.99 8.80
C THR A 164 5.03 -10.54 9.30
N VAL A 165 3.89 -10.02 9.77
CA VAL A 165 3.82 -8.67 10.41
C VAL A 165 4.63 -8.64 11.71
N ARG A 166 4.57 -9.68 12.56
CA ARG A 166 5.41 -9.80 13.78
C ARG A 166 6.90 -9.77 13.44
N ARG A 167 7.30 -10.54 12.43
CA ARG A 167 8.69 -10.59 11.97
C ARG A 167 9.15 -9.23 11.46
N ASN A 168 8.32 -8.54 10.66
CA ASN A 168 8.62 -7.19 10.21
C ASN A 168 8.85 -6.23 11.40
N ASN A 169 7.96 -6.24 12.38
CA ASN A 169 8.11 -5.42 13.59
C ASN A 169 9.38 -5.76 14.40
N SER A 170 9.85 -7.01 14.40
CA SER A 170 11.06 -7.40 15.12
C SER A 170 12.33 -6.75 14.60
N HIS A 171 12.30 -6.19 13.39
CA HIS A 171 13.43 -5.45 12.81
C HIS A 171 13.42 -3.95 13.17
N PHE A 172 12.39 -3.46 13.87
CA PHE A 172 12.26 -2.02 14.17
C PHE A 172 13.58 -1.43 14.75
N PRO A 173 14.07 -0.28 14.25
CA PRO A 173 13.43 0.71 13.38
C PRO A 173 13.40 0.37 11.88
N LEU A 174 14.04 -0.69 11.46
CA LEU A 174 13.96 -1.21 10.11
C LEU A 174 12.62 -1.92 9.87
N GLY A 175 12.30 -2.19 8.61
CA GLY A 175 11.08 -2.88 8.22
C GLY A 175 10.29 -2.11 7.16
N ILE A 176 9.25 -2.73 6.65
CA ILE A 176 8.35 -2.12 5.66
C ILE A 176 7.09 -1.58 6.34
N ASP A 177 6.48 -0.57 5.75
CA ASP A 177 5.15 -0.12 6.12
C ASP A 177 4.13 -0.77 5.18
N ILE A 178 2.99 -1.22 5.72
CA ILE A 178 1.97 -1.95 4.96
C ILE A 178 0.69 -1.12 4.91
N VAL A 179 0.12 -1.00 3.71
CA VAL A 179 -1.21 -0.45 3.45
C VAL A 179 -2.08 -1.59 2.92
N LEU A 180 -3.03 -2.02 3.72
CA LEU A 180 -4.05 -3.00 3.34
C LEU A 180 -5.18 -2.25 2.64
N ILE A 181 -5.66 -2.77 1.51
CA ILE A 181 -6.62 -2.10 0.63
C ILE A 181 -7.75 -3.06 0.32
N CYS A 182 -8.99 -2.58 0.43
CA CYS A 182 -10.19 -3.30 0.04
C CYS A 182 -11.20 -2.32 -0.55
N GLY A 183 -11.30 -2.30 -1.88
CA GLY A 183 -12.15 -1.36 -2.61
C GLY A 183 -11.67 0.09 -2.45
N ASP A 184 -12.47 0.90 -1.78
CA ASP A 184 -12.19 2.30 -1.45
C ASP A 184 -11.64 2.49 -0.03
N ARG A 185 -11.41 1.40 0.72
CA ARG A 185 -10.99 1.42 2.12
C ARG A 185 -9.55 0.98 2.30
N VAL A 186 -8.91 1.58 3.30
CA VAL A 186 -7.55 1.21 3.70
C VAL A 186 -7.45 0.98 5.21
N ALA A 187 -6.51 0.12 5.59
CA ALA A 187 -6.00 0.03 6.96
C ALA A 187 -4.47 -0.03 6.91
N CYS A 188 -3.80 0.76 7.73
CA CYS A 188 -2.34 0.82 7.72
C CYS A 188 -1.74 0.06 8.89
N LEU A 189 -0.61 -0.61 8.62
CA LEU A 189 0.23 -1.30 9.60
C LEU A 189 1.67 -0.79 9.44
N PRO A 190 2.01 0.35 10.06
CA PRO A 190 3.39 0.80 10.15
C PRO A 190 4.29 -0.26 10.77
N ARG A 191 5.57 -0.27 10.42
CA ARG A 191 6.59 -1.20 10.96
C ARG A 191 6.67 -1.23 12.48
N SER A 192 6.18 -0.18 13.15
CA SER A 192 6.11 -0.09 14.61
C SER A 192 4.91 -0.83 15.21
N THR A 193 3.97 -1.32 14.39
CA THR A 193 2.78 -2.05 14.87
C THR A 193 3.16 -3.44 15.37
N LYS A 194 2.76 -3.75 16.60
CA LYS A 194 2.96 -5.05 17.23
C LYS A 194 1.68 -5.88 17.14
N VAL A 195 1.85 -7.16 16.85
CA VAL A 195 0.76 -8.16 16.86
C VAL A 195 0.88 -8.97 18.14
N GLU A 196 -0.11 -8.85 19.02
CA GLU A 196 -0.22 -9.63 20.25
C GLU A 196 -1.12 -10.86 20.04
N ASP A 197 -0.92 -11.88 20.86
CA ASP A 197 -1.70 -13.12 20.84
C ASP A 197 -3.11 -12.93 21.41
#